data_585ab8d21bee340e61d84296551c6c70
#
_entry.id   585ab8d21bee340e61d84296551c6c70
#
_cell.length_a   1.000
_cell.length_b   1.000
_cell.length_c   1.000
_cell.angle_alpha   90.00
_cell.angle_beta   90.00
_cell.angle_gamma   90.00
#
_symmetry.space_group_name_H-M   'P 1'
#
loop_
_entity.id
_entity.type
_entity.pdbx_description
1 polymer ?
#
loop_
_entity_poly.entity_id
_entity_poly.type
_entity_poly.pdbx_seq_one_letter_code
_entity_poly.pdbx_strand_id
1 'polypeptide(L)'
;AVYEKKKINQNEIRDLIRDVKDKKISGINVTVPFKQEVITYLDELTDQAQKTQSVNTIYLGTNGVIGHNTDVDGFESSLKDEYDPKNKNILILGAGGVVPSIIFALKNMKAESITISNRTREKAENLKKSFGNIRIVNWGQITNFDMIINATSVGLNAEDEINLDFSKTNNKFFYDVIYNPTETNFLKAGKKFGNKIINGKLMFIYQAYYAFEIWHKLLPKVDEEVLKLLDND
;
A
#
# COMPACT_ATOMS: atom_id res chain seq x y z
N ALA A 1 16.74 -0.45 -20.03
CA ALA A 1 15.32 -0.10 -20.11
C ALA A 1 15.16 1.40 -19.87
N VAL A 2 14.12 2.00 -20.45
CA VAL A 2 13.73 3.39 -20.20
C VAL A 2 12.44 3.33 -19.39
N TYR A 3 12.38 4.11 -18.29
CA TYR A 3 11.18 4.25 -17.45
C TYR A 3 10.76 5.71 -17.45
N GLU A 4 9.53 5.98 -17.92
CA GLU A 4 9.03 7.33 -18.09
C GLU A 4 7.72 7.56 -17.35
N LYS A 5 7.54 8.75 -16.79
CA LYS A 5 6.27 9.17 -16.20
C LYS A 5 5.36 9.76 -17.26
N LYS A 6 4.15 9.21 -17.39
CA LYS A 6 3.13 9.71 -18.32
C LYS A 6 1.86 10.08 -17.56
N LYS A 7 1.45 11.34 -17.66
CA LYS A 7 0.14 11.79 -17.18
C LYS A 7 -0.88 11.52 -18.29
N ILE A 8 -1.98 10.84 -17.96
CA ILE A 8 -3.03 10.45 -18.90
C ILE A 8 -4.40 10.84 -18.37
N ASN A 9 -5.38 10.82 -19.28
CA ASN A 9 -6.80 10.86 -18.98
C ASN A 9 -7.40 9.44 -19.11
N GLN A 10 -8.57 9.23 -18.56
CA GLN A 10 -9.26 7.94 -18.56
C GLN A 10 -9.44 7.33 -19.96
N ASN A 11 -9.74 8.15 -20.95
CA ASN A 11 -9.93 7.71 -22.35
C ASN A 11 -8.66 7.18 -23.03
N GLU A 12 -7.47 7.47 -22.48
CA GLU A 12 -6.19 7.01 -23.01
C GLU A 12 -5.77 5.64 -22.46
N ILE A 13 -6.46 5.13 -21.44
CA ILE A 13 -6.13 3.82 -20.79
C ILE A 13 -6.14 2.70 -21.84
N ARG A 14 -7.18 2.63 -22.67
CA ARG A 14 -7.32 1.58 -23.70
C ARG A 14 -6.14 1.56 -24.66
N ASP A 15 -5.66 2.72 -25.10
CA ASP A 15 -4.55 2.81 -26.03
C ASP A 15 -3.23 2.35 -25.38
N LEU A 16 -3.00 2.69 -24.12
CA LEU A 16 -1.83 2.22 -23.38
C LEU A 16 -1.85 0.69 -23.18
N ILE A 17 -3.01 0.12 -22.86
CA ILE A 17 -3.15 -1.34 -22.73
C ILE A 17 -2.89 -2.02 -24.07
N ARG A 18 -3.37 -1.45 -25.17
CA ARG A 18 -3.07 -1.93 -26.52
C ARG A 18 -1.56 -1.87 -26.81
N ASP A 19 -0.87 -0.81 -26.43
CA ASP A 19 0.58 -0.67 -26.63
C ASP A 19 1.37 -1.75 -25.84
N VAL A 20 0.90 -2.16 -24.67
CA VAL A 20 1.45 -3.34 -23.95
C VAL A 20 1.18 -4.62 -24.73
N LYS A 21 -0.05 -4.82 -25.23
CA LYS A 21 -0.43 -5.99 -26.03
C LYS A 21 0.38 -6.10 -27.33
N ASP A 22 0.63 -4.97 -27.97
CA ASP A 22 1.42 -4.85 -29.21
C ASP A 22 2.94 -4.90 -28.96
N LYS A 23 3.39 -5.04 -27.70
CA LYS A 23 4.80 -5.08 -27.27
C LYS A 23 5.58 -3.78 -27.57
N LYS A 24 4.90 -2.65 -27.72
CA LYS A 24 5.53 -1.32 -27.83
C LYS A 24 6.01 -0.82 -26.48
N ILE A 25 5.32 -1.25 -25.41
CA ILE A 25 5.64 -0.97 -24.01
C ILE A 25 5.77 -2.32 -23.31
N SER A 26 6.83 -2.52 -22.52
CA SER A 26 7.07 -3.78 -21.79
C SER A 26 6.11 -3.96 -20.61
N GLY A 27 5.65 -2.86 -20.01
CA GLY A 27 4.71 -2.85 -18.90
C GLY A 27 4.42 -1.45 -18.40
N ILE A 28 3.52 -1.34 -17.45
CA ILE A 28 3.04 -0.04 -16.91
C ILE A 28 2.88 -0.16 -15.40
N ASN A 29 3.36 0.84 -14.64
CA ASN A 29 2.86 1.08 -13.30
C ASN A 29 1.65 2.03 -13.35
N VAL A 30 0.63 1.68 -12.60
CA VAL A 30 -0.60 2.45 -12.46
C VAL A 30 -0.70 3.05 -11.06
N THR A 31 -1.00 4.34 -10.98
CA THR A 31 -1.24 5.03 -9.72
C THR A 31 -2.65 5.63 -9.67
N VAL A 32 -2.95 6.33 -8.59
CA VAL A 32 -4.23 7.03 -8.40
C VAL A 32 -4.48 8.02 -9.56
N PRO A 33 -5.73 8.09 -10.09
CA PRO A 33 -6.93 7.41 -9.61
C PRO A 33 -7.24 6.06 -10.30
N PHE A 34 -6.39 5.56 -11.18
CA PHE A 34 -6.73 4.56 -12.20
C PHE A 34 -6.57 3.09 -11.77
N LYS A 35 -6.10 2.79 -10.55
CA LYS A 35 -5.83 1.41 -10.09
C LYS A 35 -7.04 0.46 -10.19
N GLN A 36 -8.26 0.97 -10.05
CA GLN A 36 -9.49 0.18 -10.22
C GLN A 36 -10.00 0.23 -11.67
N GLU A 37 -9.92 1.39 -12.29
CA GLU A 37 -10.47 1.59 -13.63
C GLU A 37 -9.78 0.76 -14.70
N VAL A 38 -8.46 0.55 -14.60
CA VAL A 38 -7.69 -0.24 -15.57
C VAL A 38 -8.16 -1.70 -15.64
N ILE A 39 -8.76 -2.23 -14.57
CA ILE A 39 -9.19 -3.62 -14.47
C ILE A 39 -10.09 -4.03 -15.65
N THR A 40 -10.99 -3.14 -16.07
CA THR A 40 -11.96 -3.41 -17.15
C THR A 40 -11.32 -3.53 -18.54
N TYR A 41 -10.06 -3.15 -18.69
CA TYR A 41 -9.30 -3.19 -19.93
C TYR A 41 -8.31 -4.34 -20.02
N LEU A 42 -8.18 -5.16 -18.95
CA LEU A 42 -7.20 -6.23 -18.83
C LEU A 42 -7.82 -7.58 -19.19
N ASP A 43 -7.01 -8.46 -19.77
CA ASP A 43 -7.43 -9.81 -20.14
C ASP A 43 -7.49 -10.74 -18.91
N GLU A 44 -6.55 -10.57 -17.95
CA GLU A 44 -6.44 -11.39 -16.73
C GLU A 44 -6.03 -10.56 -15.51
N LEU A 45 -6.39 -11.03 -14.32
CA LEU A 45 -5.95 -10.50 -13.04
C LEU A 45 -5.27 -11.60 -12.22
N THR A 46 -4.19 -11.26 -11.55
CA THR A 46 -3.64 -12.14 -10.50
C THR A 46 -4.58 -12.21 -9.30
N ASP A 47 -4.43 -13.24 -8.45
CA ASP A 47 -5.25 -13.40 -7.25
C ASP A 47 -5.22 -12.16 -6.34
N GLN A 48 -4.04 -11.57 -6.16
CA GLN A 48 -3.87 -10.33 -5.40
C GLN A 48 -4.67 -9.17 -6.01
N ALA A 49 -4.53 -8.94 -7.32
CA ALA A 49 -5.23 -7.87 -8.02
C ALA A 49 -6.76 -8.09 -8.00
N GLN A 50 -7.21 -9.33 -8.16
CA GLN A 50 -8.61 -9.69 -8.15
C GLN A 50 -9.24 -9.47 -6.76
N LYS A 51 -8.57 -9.91 -5.69
CA LYS A 51 -9.10 -9.79 -4.32
C LYS A 51 -9.04 -8.38 -3.78
N THR A 52 -8.00 -7.62 -4.14
CA THR A 52 -7.87 -6.22 -3.75
C THR A 52 -8.67 -5.26 -4.63
N GLN A 53 -9.15 -5.71 -5.80
CA GLN A 53 -9.76 -4.87 -6.83
C GLN A 53 -8.89 -3.64 -7.14
N SER A 54 -7.57 -3.86 -7.22
CA SER A 54 -6.58 -2.82 -7.42
C SER A 54 -5.39 -3.35 -8.21
N VAL A 55 -5.04 -2.66 -9.27
CA VAL A 55 -3.90 -2.97 -10.15
C VAL A 55 -2.94 -1.80 -10.12
N ASN A 56 -1.68 -2.05 -9.78
CA ASN A 56 -0.61 -1.06 -9.88
C ASN A 56 0.49 -1.45 -10.86
N THR A 57 0.47 -2.70 -11.37
CA THR A 57 1.47 -3.22 -12.30
C THR A 57 0.80 -4.01 -13.41
N ILE A 58 1.11 -3.67 -14.66
CA ILE A 58 0.53 -4.29 -15.87
C ILE A 58 1.67 -4.82 -16.73
N TYR A 59 1.48 -6.01 -17.30
CA TYR A 59 2.45 -6.66 -18.18
C TYR A 59 1.77 -7.61 -19.18
N LEU A 60 2.48 -7.98 -20.23
CA LEU A 60 2.01 -8.99 -21.18
C LEU A 60 2.37 -10.38 -20.69
N GLY A 61 1.36 -11.21 -20.44
CA GLY A 61 1.49 -12.62 -20.13
C GLY A 61 1.29 -13.50 -21.35
N THR A 62 1.16 -14.81 -21.11
CA THR A 62 0.98 -15.81 -22.18
C THR A 62 -0.38 -15.67 -22.87
N ASN A 63 -1.44 -15.38 -22.12
CA ASN A 63 -2.82 -15.38 -22.63
C ASN A 63 -3.37 -13.96 -22.84
N GLY A 64 -2.58 -12.93 -22.60
CA GLY A 64 -3.03 -11.53 -22.73
C GLY A 64 -2.37 -10.59 -21.75
N VAL A 65 -2.94 -9.42 -21.59
CA VAL A 65 -2.44 -8.39 -20.68
C VAL A 65 -2.95 -8.66 -19.27
N ILE A 66 -2.00 -8.78 -18.35
CA ILE A 66 -2.26 -9.16 -16.95
C ILE A 66 -2.10 -7.95 -16.04
N GLY A 67 -3.04 -7.80 -15.10
CA GLY A 67 -2.96 -6.87 -13.99
C GLY A 67 -2.51 -7.54 -12.69
N HIS A 68 -1.59 -6.90 -12.01
CA HIS A 68 -1.03 -7.35 -10.73
C HIS A 68 -1.00 -6.22 -9.72
N ASN A 69 -0.88 -6.56 -8.43
CA ASN A 69 -0.82 -5.60 -7.34
C ASN A 69 0.42 -5.83 -6.47
N THR A 70 1.51 -5.16 -6.82
CA THR A 70 2.78 -5.23 -6.06
C THR A 70 2.77 -4.41 -4.77
N ASP A 71 1.73 -3.62 -4.47
CA ASP A 71 1.60 -2.97 -3.15
C ASP A 71 1.46 -4.01 -2.03
N VAL A 72 0.84 -5.16 -2.33
CA VAL A 72 0.73 -6.29 -1.38
C VAL A 72 2.11 -6.80 -1.01
N ASP A 73 2.90 -7.19 -2.02
CA ASP A 73 4.25 -7.73 -1.84
C ASP A 73 5.17 -6.69 -1.19
N GLY A 74 5.02 -5.43 -1.59
CA GLY A 74 5.75 -4.30 -1.02
C GLY A 74 5.49 -4.12 0.47
N PHE A 75 4.23 -4.19 0.89
CA PHE A 75 3.87 -4.09 2.30
C PHE A 75 4.37 -5.31 3.10
N GLU A 76 4.16 -6.53 2.61
CA GLU A 76 4.64 -7.75 3.27
C GLU A 76 6.16 -7.71 3.46
N SER A 77 6.90 -7.34 2.40
CA SER A 77 8.36 -7.26 2.44
C SER A 77 8.88 -6.14 3.34
N SER A 78 8.15 -5.03 3.46
CA SER A 78 8.51 -3.94 4.37
C SER A 78 8.45 -4.31 5.85
N LEU A 79 7.70 -5.35 6.19
CA LEU A 79 7.55 -5.84 7.57
C LEU A 79 8.47 -7.02 7.90
N LYS A 80 9.05 -7.69 6.89
CA LYS A 80 9.71 -8.99 7.03
C LYS A 80 10.72 -9.08 8.18
N ASP A 81 11.57 -8.07 8.31
CA ASP A 81 12.62 -8.02 9.35
C ASP A 81 12.28 -7.03 10.47
N GLU A 82 11.13 -6.39 10.40
CA GLU A 82 10.74 -5.29 11.28
C GLU A 82 9.66 -5.71 12.28
N TYR A 83 8.66 -6.47 11.82
CA TYR A 83 7.50 -6.82 12.63
C TYR A 83 6.73 -8.02 12.07
N ASP A 84 6.43 -8.99 12.92
CA ASP A 84 5.53 -10.10 12.58
C ASP A 84 4.09 -9.80 13.03
N PRO A 85 3.14 -9.55 12.11
CA PRO A 85 1.75 -9.29 12.45
C PRO A 85 0.95 -10.54 12.81
N LYS A 86 1.54 -11.73 12.76
CA LYS A 86 0.88 -13.00 13.10
C LYS A 86 0.32 -12.96 14.52
N ASN A 87 -0.97 -13.31 14.66
CA ASN A 87 -1.71 -13.30 15.93
C ASN A 87 -1.73 -11.92 16.62
N LYS A 88 -1.65 -10.81 15.85
CA LYS A 88 -1.66 -9.44 16.36
C LYS A 88 -2.94 -8.72 15.99
N ASN A 89 -3.33 -7.78 16.83
CA ASN A 89 -4.46 -6.88 16.58
C ASN A 89 -3.99 -5.64 15.85
N ILE A 90 -4.55 -5.37 14.68
CA ILE A 90 -4.12 -4.29 13.81
C ILE A 90 -5.21 -3.22 13.73
N LEU A 91 -4.83 -1.96 13.96
CA LEU A 91 -5.69 -0.80 13.75
C LEU A 91 -5.22 -0.05 12.50
N ILE A 92 -6.09 0.10 11.51
CA ILE A 92 -5.82 0.86 10.29
C ILE A 92 -6.59 2.18 10.36
N LEU A 93 -5.88 3.27 10.23
CA LEU A 93 -6.42 4.61 10.06
C LEU A 93 -6.53 4.91 8.57
N GLY A 94 -7.76 5.10 8.08
CA GLY A 94 -8.04 5.34 6.66
C GLY A 94 -8.71 4.16 5.96
N ALA A 95 -9.28 4.46 4.78
CA ALA A 95 -9.91 3.51 3.85
C ALA A 95 -9.65 3.98 2.40
N GLY A 96 -8.41 4.39 2.12
CA GLY A 96 -7.96 4.83 0.81
C GLY A 96 -7.54 3.68 -0.11
N GLY A 97 -7.03 4.02 -1.30
CA GLY A 97 -6.73 3.05 -2.36
C GLY A 97 -5.65 2.01 -2.06
N VAL A 98 -4.79 2.24 -1.06
CA VAL A 98 -3.78 1.27 -0.62
C VAL A 98 -4.30 0.29 0.43
N VAL A 99 -5.39 0.64 1.12
CA VAL A 99 -5.91 -0.16 2.25
C VAL A 99 -6.35 -1.58 1.85
N PRO A 100 -6.97 -1.82 0.69
CA PRO A 100 -7.24 -3.18 0.21
C PRO A 100 -5.99 -4.06 0.17
N SER A 101 -4.86 -3.52 -0.32
CA SER A 101 -3.58 -4.23 -0.41
C SER A 101 -3.03 -4.57 0.98
N ILE A 102 -3.09 -3.62 1.91
CA ILE A 102 -2.67 -3.80 3.31
C ILE A 102 -3.51 -4.87 4.00
N ILE A 103 -4.85 -4.82 3.85
CA ILE A 103 -5.75 -5.82 4.45
C ILE A 103 -5.43 -7.21 3.91
N PHE A 104 -5.25 -7.33 2.60
CA PHE A 104 -4.95 -8.61 1.95
C PHE A 104 -3.63 -9.17 2.47
N ALA A 105 -2.57 -8.37 2.52
CA ALA A 105 -1.27 -8.72 3.06
C ALA A 105 -1.36 -9.17 4.54
N LEU A 106 -2.03 -8.39 5.40
CA LEU A 106 -2.19 -8.73 6.82
C LEU A 106 -2.93 -10.05 7.02
N LYS A 107 -3.91 -10.37 6.18
CA LYS A 107 -4.60 -11.66 6.21
C LYS A 107 -3.68 -12.81 5.80
N ASN A 108 -2.87 -12.64 4.76
CA ASN A 108 -1.85 -13.61 4.36
C ASN A 108 -0.85 -13.86 5.50
N MET A 109 -0.44 -12.79 6.20
CA MET A 109 0.46 -12.83 7.35
C MET A 109 -0.23 -13.29 8.64
N LYS A 110 -1.53 -13.68 8.58
CA LYS A 110 -2.30 -14.26 9.71
C LYS A 110 -2.45 -13.31 10.90
N ALA A 111 -2.70 -12.03 10.64
CA ALA A 111 -3.12 -11.10 11.69
C ALA A 111 -4.39 -11.63 12.40
N GLU A 112 -4.47 -11.48 13.72
CA GLU A 112 -5.61 -11.95 14.54
C GLU A 112 -6.87 -11.15 14.25
N SER A 113 -6.76 -9.84 14.24
CA SER A 113 -7.88 -8.97 13.95
C SER A 113 -7.44 -7.72 13.20
N ILE A 114 -8.34 -7.23 12.34
CA ILE A 114 -8.17 -5.97 11.62
C ILE A 114 -9.33 -5.05 11.98
N THR A 115 -9.01 -3.89 12.53
CA THR A 115 -9.97 -2.82 12.83
C THR A 115 -9.67 -1.62 11.93
N ILE A 116 -10.71 -1.02 11.34
CA ILE A 116 -10.59 0.18 10.51
C ILE A 116 -11.26 1.35 11.21
N SER A 117 -10.54 2.46 11.30
CA SER A 117 -11.04 3.77 11.69
C SER A 117 -10.97 4.71 10.49
N ASN A 118 -12.11 5.16 9.98
CA ASN A 118 -12.16 6.04 8.82
C ASN A 118 -13.23 7.13 8.97
N ARG A 119 -12.91 8.35 8.53
CA ARG A 119 -13.84 9.49 8.58
C ARG A 119 -15.13 9.22 7.79
N THR A 120 -15.02 8.63 6.62
CA THR A 120 -16.16 8.21 5.79
C THR A 120 -16.47 6.75 6.06
N ARG A 121 -17.49 6.49 6.89
CA ARG A 121 -17.86 5.14 7.33
C ARG A 121 -18.16 4.19 6.16
N GLU A 122 -18.84 4.68 5.13
CA GLU A 122 -19.22 3.89 3.94
C GLU A 122 -18.02 3.23 3.27
N LYS A 123 -16.87 3.92 3.17
CA LYS A 123 -15.64 3.34 2.60
C LYS A 123 -15.14 2.15 3.42
N ALA A 124 -15.18 2.25 4.74
CA ALA A 124 -14.80 1.15 5.63
C ALA A 124 -15.79 -0.03 5.55
N GLU A 125 -17.09 0.24 5.42
CA GLU A 125 -18.11 -0.80 5.23
C GLU A 125 -17.93 -1.54 3.89
N ASN A 126 -17.53 -0.85 2.83
CA ASN A 126 -17.20 -1.48 1.55
C ASN A 126 -16.00 -2.43 1.67
N LEU A 127 -14.95 -2.03 2.38
CA LEU A 127 -13.82 -2.91 2.68
C LEU A 127 -14.26 -4.14 3.50
N LYS A 128 -15.12 -3.94 4.50
CA LYS A 128 -15.68 -5.05 5.28
C LYS A 128 -16.49 -6.01 4.42
N LYS A 129 -17.28 -5.51 3.46
CA LYS A 129 -18.03 -6.37 2.51
C LYS A 129 -17.08 -7.19 1.65
N SER A 130 -16.00 -6.60 1.15
CA SER A 130 -15.04 -7.26 0.28
C SER A 130 -14.18 -8.29 1.01
N PHE A 131 -13.73 -8.00 2.23
CA PHE A 131 -12.76 -8.82 2.94
C PHE A 131 -13.34 -9.65 4.10
N GLY A 132 -14.57 -9.39 4.55
CA GLY A 132 -15.14 -10.05 5.74
C GLY A 132 -14.33 -9.75 7.02
N ASN A 133 -14.77 -10.28 8.15
CA ASN A 133 -14.04 -10.27 9.45
C ASN A 133 -13.21 -9.00 9.75
N ILE A 134 -13.75 -7.81 9.43
CA ILE A 134 -13.16 -6.51 9.74
C ILE A 134 -14.06 -5.80 10.74
N ARG A 135 -13.48 -5.28 11.81
CA ARG A 135 -14.16 -4.40 12.75
C ARG A 135 -14.06 -2.95 12.26
N ILE A 136 -15.13 -2.19 12.40
CA ILE A 136 -15.16 -0.77 12.07
C ILE A 136 -15.45 0.01 13.33
N VAL A 137 -14.68 1.06 13.56
CA VAL A 137 -14.86 2.00 14.66
C VAL A 137 -14.97 3.43 14.12
N ASN A 138 -15.48 4.33 14.93
CA ASN A 138 -15.58 5.73 14.55
C ASN A 138 -14.18 6.36 14.43
N TRP A 139 -14.05 7.36 13.58
CA TRP A 139 -12.82 8.14 13.50
C TRP A 139 -12.51 8.76 14.88
N GLY A 140 -11.26 8.64 15.28
CA GLY A 140 -10.81 9.11 16.60
C GLY A 140 -10.89 8.06 17.71
N GLN A 141 -11.57 6.95 17.49
CA GLN A 141 -11.65 5.88 18.46
C GLN A 141 -10.43 4.94 18.33
N ILE A 142 -9.56 4.97 19.35
CA ILE A 142 -8.45 4.02 19.50
C ILE A 142 -8.96 2.76 20.21
N THR A 143 -8.76 1.62 19.60
CA THR A 143 -9.01 0.30 20.20
C THR A 143 -7.70 -0.29 20.74
N ASN A 144 -7.78 -1.38 21.48
CA ASN A 144 -6.56 -2.13 21.78
C ASN A 144 -5.95 -2.65 20.47
N PHE A 145 -4.67 -2.36 20.23
CA PHE A 145 -3.92 -2.79 19.06
C PHE A 145 -2.48 -3.15 19.45
N ASP A 146 -1.85 -3.96 18.63
CA ASP A 146 -0.42 -4.25 18.69
C ASP A 146 0.34 -3.45 17.63
N MET A 147 -0.31 -3.21 16.48
CA MET A 147 0.19 -2.38 15.40
C MET A 147 -0.90 -1.39 14.96
N ILE A 148 -0.50 -0.14 14.73
CA ILE A 148 -1.36 0.87 14.12
C ILE A 148 -0.74 1.37 12.81
N ILE A 149 -1.57 1.47 11.77
CA ILE A 149 -1.15 1.87 10.43
C ILE A 149 -1.85 3.16 10.03
N ASN A 150 -1.08 4.21 9.77
CA ASN A 150 -1.61 5.38 9.08
C ASN A 150 -1.64 5.11 7.57
N ALA A 151 -2.81 4.93 7.01
CA ALA A 151 -3.08 4.80 5.58
C ALA A 151 -3.96 5.95 5.06
N THR A 152 -3.89 7.10 5.71
CA THR A 152 -4.51 8.36 5.29
C THR A 152 -3.50 9.23 4.54
N SER A 153 -3.96 10.36 4.00
CA SER A 153 -3.10 11.42 3.48
C SER A 153 -2.65 12.42 4.55
N VAL A 154 -3.09 12.24 5.80
CA VAL A 154 -2.73 13.14 6.91
C VAL A 154 -1.29 12.85 7.33
N GLY A 155 -0.43 13.83 7.15
CA GLY A 155 1.01 13.73 7.36
C GLY A 155 1.84 14.00 6.10
N LEU A 156 1.18 14.16 4.92
CA LEU A 156 1.86 14.59 3.69
C LEU A 156 2.37 16.03 3.79
N ASN A 157 1.67 16.89 4.54
CA ASN A 157 2.15 18.21 4.87
C ASN A 157 2.72 18.21 6.30
N ALA A 158 3.77 19.00 6.54
CA ALA A 158 4.46 19.03 7.82
C ALA A 158 3.57 19.43 9.01
N GLU A 159 2.50 20.18 8.73
CA GLU A 159 1.55 20.67 9.74
C GLU A 159 0.36 19.72 9.97
N ASP A 160 0.24 18.67 9.15
CA ASP A 160 -0.86 17.72 9.28
C ASP A 160 -0.73 16.92 10.58
N GLU A 161 -1.82 16.86 11.36
CA GLU A 161 -1.87 16.10 12.61
C GLU A 161 -3.04 15.12 12.61
N ILE A 162 -2.77 13.91 13.06
CA ILE A 162 -3.80 12.95 13.45
C ILE A 162 -4.08 13.19 14.93
N ASN A 163 -5.15 13.93 15.23
CA ASN A 163 -5.55 14.24 16.59
C ASN A 163 -6.10 13.00 17.32
N LEU A 164 -5.20 12.09 17.69
CA LEU A 164 -5.46 10.91 18.50
C LEU A 164 -4.57 10.92 19.74
N ASP A 165 -5.14 10.51 20.86
CA ASP A 165 -4.39 10.39 22.10
C ASP A 165 -3.65 9.05 22.19
N PHE A 166 -2.34 9.10 21.97
CA PHE A 166 -1.45 7.94 22.08
C PHE A 166 -0.75 7.84 23.45
N SER A 167 -1.11 8.67 24.44
CA SER A 167 -0.44 8.72 25.75
C SER A 167 -0.46 7.42 26.51
N LYS A 168 -1.43 6.54 26.23
CA LYS A 168 -1.57 5.21 26.83
C LYS A 168 -0.99 4.08 25.96
N THR A 169 -0.27 4.41 24.87
CA THR A 169 0.38 3.42 24.03
C THR A 169 1.85 3.28 24.41
N ASN A 170 2.31 2.06 24.56
CA ASN A 170 3.71 1.75 24.82
C ASN A 170 4.03 0.36 24.26
N ASN A 171 5.23 0.16 23.75
CA ASN A 171 5.66 -1.10 23.14
C ASN A 171 4.75 -1.58 22.01
N LYS A 172 4.19 -0.65 21.25
CA LYS A 172 3.40 -0.89 20.07
C LYS A 172 4.21 -0.60 18.81
N PHE A 173 3.66 -0.99 17.67
CA PHE A 173 4.28 -0.75 16.38
C PHE A 173 3.46 0.28 15.58
N PHE A 174 4.10 1.36 15.16
CA PHE A 174 3.51 2.44 14.38
C PHE A 174 4.05 2.39 12.95
N TYR A 175 3.18 2.16 11.99
CA TYR A 175 3.49 2.12 10.58
C TYR A 175 2.81 3.29 9.86
N ASP A 176 3.56 4.05 9.10
CA ASP A 176 3.00 5.08 8.22
C ASP A 176 3.22 4.70 6.77
N VAL A 177 2.19 4.73 5.91
CA VAL A 177 2.37 4.51 4.47
C VAL A 177 3.05 5.69 3.78
N ILE A 178 3.10 6.84 4.44
CA ILE A 178 3.82 8.02 3.98
C ILE A 178 5.32 7.80 4.18
N TYR A 179 6.11 8.13 3.16
CA TYR A 179 7.57 8.06 3.21
C TYR A 179 8.25 9.43 3.08
N ASN A 180 7.54 10.41 2.55
CA ASN A 180 7.97 11.81 2.49
C ASN A 180 6.86 12.71 3.05
N PRO A 181 7.07 13.38 4.19
CA PRO A 181 8.30 13.42 5.01
C PRO A 181 8.64 12.07 5.64
N THR A 182 9.93 11.85 5.94
CA THR A 182 10.44 10.59 6.51
C THR A 182 9.91 10.30 7.91
N GLU A 183 9.57 11.32 8.69
CA GLU A 183 9.00 11.21 10.04
C GLU A 183 7.81 12.16 10.18
N THR A 184 6.62 11.64 9.93
CA THR A 184 5.36 12.39 10.09
C THR A 184 5.04 12.68 11.56
N ASN A 185 4.12 13.62 11.83
CA ASN A 185 3.69 13.89 13.20
C ASN A 185 3.05 12.66 13.87
N PHE A 186 2.42 11.78 13.10
CA PHE A 186 1.95 10.48 13.57
C PHE A 186 3.08 9.60 14.11
N LEU A 187 4.18 9.47 13.37
CA LEU A 187 5.35 8.69 13.79
C LEU A 187 6.06 9.34 14.97
N LYS A 188 6.20 10.67 14.97
CA LYS A 188 6.76 11.42 16.12
C LYS A 188 5.94 11.19 17.40
N ALA A 189 4.62 11.20 17.28
CA ALA A 189 3.73 10.92 18.41
C ALA A 189 3.92 9.47 18.93
N GLY A 190 4.01 8.48 18.03
CA GLY A 190 4.32 7.11 18.42
C GLY A 190 5.65 6.98 19.15
N LYS A 191 6.71 7.54 18.59
CA LYS A 191 8.08 7.53 19.16
C LYS A 191 8.15 8.17 20.54
N LYS A 192 7.45 9.29 20.75
CA LYS A 192 7.37 10.00 22.03
C LYS A 192 6.91 9.12 23.18
N PHE A 193 6.02 8.15 22.91
CA PHE A 193 5.47 7.24 23.91
C PHE A 193 6.14 5.85 23.92
N GLY A 194 7.38 5.74 23.38
CA GLY A 194 8.17 4.52 23.45
C GLY A 194 7.72 3.40 22.51
N ASN A 195 7.08 3.73 21.41
CA ASN A 195 6.66 2.79 20.40
C ASN A 195 7.73 2.65 19.30
N LYS A 196 7.81 1.48 18.66
CA LYS A 196 8.62 1.28 17.45
C LYS A 196 7.90 1.93 16.27
N ILE A 197 8.63 2.65 15.43
CA ILE A 197 8.08 3.36 14.27
C ILE A 197 8.74 2.92 12.98
N ILE A 198 7.98 2.91 11.89
CA ILE A 198 8.47 2.72 10.51
C ILE A 198 7.63 3.55 9.54
N ASN A 199 8.25 4.10 8.52
CA ASN A 199 7.58 4.82 7.44
C ASN A 199 7.40 3.95 6.19
N GLY A 200 6.70 4.47 5.18
CA GLY A 200 6.35 3.76 3.95
C GLY A 200 7.49 3.55 2.94
N LYS A 201 8.72 3.98 3.24
CA LYS A 201 9.85 3.94 2.31
C LYS A 201 10.13 2.54 1.78
N LEU A 202 10.24 1.56 2.67
CA LEU A 202 10.49 0.17 2.27
C LEU A 202 9.35 -0.40 1.43
N MET A 203 8.09 -0.10 1.78
CA MET A 203 6.95 -0.50 0.97
C MET A 203 7.01 0.09 -0.44
N PHE A 204 7.35 1.37 -0.56
CA PHE A 204 7.51 2.05 -1.85
C PHE A 204 8.62 1.42 -2.70
N ILE A 205 9.76 1.10 -2.09
CA ILE A 205 10.89 0.45 -2.78
C ILE A 205 10.51 -0.96 -3.22
N TYR A 206 9.98 -1.79 -2.33
CA TYR A 206 9.68 -3.18 -2.66
C TYR A 206 8.55 -3.32 -3.69
N GLN A 207 7.53 -2.45 -3.71
CA GLN A 207 6.52 -2.52 -4.76
C GLN A 207 7.14 -2.25 -6.16
N ALA A 208 8.13 -1.35 -6.24
CA ALA A 208 8.85 -1.09 -7.48
C ALA A 208 9.81 -2.25 -7.84
N TYR A 209 10.45 -2.84 -6.84
CA TYR A 209 11.30 -4.02 -6.97
C TYR A 209 10.55 -5.20 -7.60
N TYR A 210 9.35 -5.53 -7.09
CA TYR A 210 8.55 -6.62 -7.64
C TYR A 210 7.97 -6.29 -9.02
N ALA A 211 7.62 -5.02 -9.30
CA ALA A 211 7.24 -4.61 -10.65
C ALA A 211 8.40 -4.80 -11.63
N PHE A 212 9.62 -4.43 -11.25
CA PHE A 212 10.82 -4.64 -12.05
C PHE A 212 11.09 -6.12 -12.33
N GLU A 213 10.97 -6.99 -11.30
CA GLU A 213 11.12 -8.44 -11.45
C GLU A 213 10.11 -9.01 -12.46
N ILE A 214 8.84 -8.58 -12.37
CA ILE A 214 7.79 -9.01 -13.29
C ILE A 214 8.17 -8.71 -14.75
N TRP A 215 8.69 -7.51 -15.03
CA TRP A 215 9.01 -7.10 -16.40
C TRP A 215 10.32 -7.65 -16.93
N HIS A 216 11.35 -7.69 -16.08
CA HIS A 216 12.71 -8.00 -16.51
C HIS A 216 13.16 -9.42 -16.16
N LYS A 217 12.40 -10.15 -15.34
CA LYS A 217 12.76 -11.50 -14.83
C LYS A 217 14.10 -11.52 -14.10
N LEU A 218 14.45 -10.38 -13.51
CA LEU A 218 15.69 -10.15 -12.75
C LEU A 218 15.29 -9.49 -11.42
N LEU A 219 15.93 -9.93 -10.34
CA LEU A 219 15.80 -9.31 -9.03
C LEU A 219 16.86 -8.20 -8.89
N PRO A 220 16.48 -6.93 -8.84
CA PRO A 220 17.44 -5.86 -8.59
C PRO A 220 17.96 -5.96 -7.16
N LYS A 221 19.15 -5.42 -6.88
CA LYS A 221 19.60 -5.28 -5.50
C LYS A 221 18.92 -4.06 -4.87
N VAL A 222 18.38 -4.24 -3.68
CA VAL A 222 17.96 -3.16 -2.80
C VAL A 222 19.09 -2.95 -1.80
N ASP A 223 20.07 -2.15 -2.16
CA ASP A 223 21.22 -1.81 -1.33
C ASP A 223 21.06 -0.42 -0.69
N GLU A 224 22.08 -0.02 0.09
CA GLU A 224 22.08 1.27 0.76
C GLU A 224 22.00 2.46 -0.20
N GLU A 225 22.49 2.32 -1.42
CA GLU A 225 22.45 3.37 -2.43
C GLU A 225 21.02 3.63 -2.87
N VAL A 226 20.27 2.56 -3.17
CA VAL A 226 18.81 2.63 -3.49
C VAL A 226 18.03 3.21 -2.30
N LEU A 227 18.37 2.81 -1.07
CA LEU A 227 17.71 3.33 0.12
C LEU A 227 17.94 4.84 0.30
N LYS A 228 19.14 5.34 -0.02
CA LYS A 228 19.50 6.76 0.09
C LYS A 228 18.87 7.65 -0.98
N LEU A 229 18.47 7.10 -2.12
CA LEU A 229 17.83 7.89 -3.19
C LEU A 229 16.55 8.62 -2.73
N LEU A 230 15.83 8.05 -1.75
CA LEU A 230 14.60 8.63 -1.19
C LEU A 230 14.83 9.48 0.07
N ASP A 231 16.06 9.66 0.51
CA ASP A 231 16.38 10.49 1.68
C ASP A 231 16.67 11.95 1.30
N ASN A 232 16.79 12.24 0.01
CA ASN A 232 17.22 13.55 -0.53
C ASN A 232 16.09 14.37 -1.14
N ASP A 233 14.82 13.97 -0.98
CA ASP A 233 13.63 14.70 -1.48
C ASP A 233 12.87 15.42 -0.36
#